data_2ba3a3f47ced837cb44d6a6abd30e9fa
#
_entry.id   2ba3a3f47ced837cb44d6a6abd30e9fa
#
_cell.length_a   1.000
_cell.length_b   1.000
_cell.length_c   1.000
_cell.angle_alpha   90.00
_cell.angle_beta   90.00
_cell.angle_gamma   90.00
#
_symmetry.space_group_name_H-M   'P 1'
#
loop_
_entity.id
_entity.type
_entity.pdbx_description
1 polymer ?
#
loop_
_entity_poly.entity_id
_entity_poly.type
_entity_poly.pdbx_seq_one_letter_code
_entity_poly.pdbx_strand_id
1 'polypeptide(L)'
;MNEQLETTIGLLTVNLMGYGMNVVGAIITLIVGYVMAGWLSRLVGRAVRQSDKVDPVFYELPGKVVRVGVLVFTLIAVLNRFGVETTSLIALLGAAGLAIGLALQGTLSNVAAGVMLLIFRPFNVGDAVRLNGEVYVIDALGFFICKGHLPDGPAVFLPNSQIWGQTIVNLSVTDKDIRRLDEVYGIAYGDDINTALAILNQIVADEPRVLQDPAPLIKVESLGDNSVNIMFRVWTARADWWATKLDLVQRCKEGLEQGGCSIPYPQRDVYVHQIAAKTVESRD
;
A
#
# COMPACT_ATOMS: atom_id res chain seq x y z
N MET A 1 4.36 71.76 44.30
CA MET A 1 4.65 71.94 42.86
C MET A 1 5.89 71.20 42.44
N ASN A 2 6.97 71.18 43.23
CA ASN A 2 8.21 70.41 42.89
C ASN A 2 8.05 68.87 42.98
N GLU A 3 7.32 68.34 43.98
CA GLU A 3 7.10 66.91 44.13
C GLU A 3 6.28 66.25 42.95
N GLN A 4 5.27 67.04 42.47
CA GLN A 4 4.51 66.56 41.28
C GLN A 4 5.34 66.61 40.00
N LEU A 5 6.26 67.53 39.85
CA LEU A 5 7.20 67.61 38.72
C LEU A 5 8.20 66.46 38.79
N GLU A 6 8.78 66.11 39.94
CA GLU A 6 9.71 65.03 40.12
C GLU A 6 9.07 63.64 39.82
N THR A 7 7.84 63.41 40.29
CA THR A 7 7.06 62.21 40.00
C THR A 7 6.72 62.08 38.52
N THR A 8 6.35 63.21 37.87
CA THR A 8 6.05 63.18 36.41
C THR A 8 7.30 62.94 35.59
N ILE A 9 8.44 63.54 35.94
CA ILE A 9 9.74 63.25 35.25
C ILE A 9 10.20 61.83 35.52
N GLY A 10 10.01 61.30 36.74
CA GLY A 10 10.32 59.88 37.06
C GLY A 10 9.48 58.91 36.25
N LEU A 11 8.19 59.13 36.10
CA LEU A 11 7.30 58.33 35.27
C LEU A 11 7.64 58.42 33.77
N LEU A 12 8.00 59.61 33.29
CA LEU A 12 8.43 59.78 31.89
C LEU A 12 9.76 59.07 31.60
N THR A 13 10.74 59.10 32.51
CA THR A 13 12.02 58.42 32.35
C THR A 13 11.87 56.88 32.39
N VAL A 14 11.06 56.35 33.27
CA VAL A 14 10.77 54.90 33.35
C VAL A 14 10.06 54.43 32.08
N ASN A 15 9.05 55.17 31.59
CA ASN A 15 8.37 54.85 30.34
C ASN A 15 9.32 54.94 29.12
N LEU A 16 10.14 55.99 29.01
CA LEU A 16 11.12 56.13 27.94
C LEU A 16 12.18 55.04 27.97
N MET A 17 12.66 54.63 29.14
CA MET A 17 13.55 53.48 29.27
C MET A 17 12.88 52.15 28.86
N GLY A 18 11.61 51.96 29.25
CA GLY A 18 10.81 50.80 28.88
C GLY A 18 10.61 50.68 27.36
N TYR A 19 10.22 51.80 26.72
CA TYR A 19 10.08 51.87 25.26
C TYR A 19 11.43 51.65 24.53
N GLY A 20 12.50 52.26 25.07
CA GLY A 20 13.87 52.09 24.52
C GLY A 20 14.33 50.62 24.54
N MET A 21 14.09 49.92 25.65
CA MET A 21 14.42 48.48 25.78
C MET A 21 13.58 47.61 24.82
N ASN A 22 12.31 47.93 24.63
CA ASN A 22 11.44 47.23 23.69
C ASN A 22 11.89 47.43 22.24
N VAL A 23 12.29 48.63 21.84
CA VAL A 23 12.84 48.94 20.53
C VAL A 23 14.14 48.16 20.26
N VAL A 24 15.06 48.18 21.22
CA VAL A 24 16.33 47.43 21.10
C VAL A 24 16.04 45.93 21.00
N GLY A 25 15.15 45.41 21.83
CA GLY A 25 14.73 43.99 21.78
C GLY A 25 14.05 43.61 20.47
N ALA A 26 13.23 44.50 19.89
CA ALA A 26 12.59 44.30 18.60
C ALA A 26 13.60 44.29 17.47
N ILE A 27 14.59 45.19 17.46
CA ILE A 27 15.68 45.19 16.46
C ILE A 27 16.51 43.90 16.54
N ILE A 28 16.86 43.46 17.75
CA ILE A 28 17.58 42.20 17.94
C ILE A 28 16.74 41.01 17.40
N THR A 29 15.44 40.97 17.73
CA THR A 29 14.52 39.89 17.25
C THR A 29 14.43 39.90 15.73
N LEU A 30 14.33 41.09 15.09
CA LEU A 30 14.33 41.21 13.62
C LEU A 30 15.63 40.71 13.00
N ILE A 31 16.78 41.10 13.53
CA ILE A 31 18.10 40.69 13.02
C ILE A 31 18.24 39.16 13.16
N VAL A 32 17.96 38.61 14.33
CA VAL A 32 18.04 37.19 14.59
C VAL A 32 17.08 36.40 13.68
N GLY A 33 15.82 36.85 13.58
CA GLY A 33 14.81 36.23 12.73
C GLY A 33 15.19 36.26 11.24
N TYR A 34 15.73 37.39 10.75
CA TYR A 34 16.16 37.52 9.37
C TYR A 34 17.37 36.60 9.05
N VAL A 35 18.36 36.53 9.94
CA VAL A 35 19.51 35.63 9.81
C VAL A 35 19.07 34.17 9.86
N MET A 36 18.22 33.81 10.82
CA MET A 36 17.66 32.46 10.90
C MET A 36 16.85 32.08 9.66
N ALA A 37 15.99 32.97 9.18
CA ALA A 37 15.22 32.76 7.95
C ALA A 37 16.12 32.48 6.75
N GLY A 38 17.19 33.25 6.61
CA GLY A 38 18.17 33.03 5.54
C GLY A 38 19.00 31.77 5.70
N TRP A 39 19.35 31.41 6.93
CA TRP A 39 20.12 30.20 7.21
C TRP A 39 19.29 28.93 6.97
N LEU A 40 18.09 28.86 7.55
CA LEU A 40 17.14 27.73 7.36
C LEU A 40 16.75 27.56 5.89
N SER A 41 16.42 28.64 5.19
CA SER A 41 16.10 28.62 3.77
C SER A 41 17.24 28.02 2.92
N ARG A 42 18.49 28.41 3.23
CA ARG A 42 19.68 27.87 2.53
C ARG A 42 19.92 26.39 2.87
N LEU A 43 19.70 25.99 4.14
CA LEU A 43 19.84 24.61 4.57
C LEU A 43 18.85 23.70 3.81
N VAL A 44 17.58 24.08 3.79
CA VAL A 44 16.51 23.34 3.08
C VAL A 44 16.78 23.33 1.57
N GLY A 45 17.13 24.47 0.99
CA GLY A 45 17.46 24.56 -0.45
C GLY A 45 18.66 23.68 -0.85
N ARG A 46 19.68 23.55 0.01
CA ARG A 46 20.82 22.65 -0.24
C ARG A 46 20.40 21.18 -0.17
N ALA A 47 19.61 20.80 0.84
CA ALA A 47 19.12 19.44 0.99
C ALA A 47 18.28 18.98 -0.22
N VAL A 48 17.46 19.87 -0.77
CA VAL A 48 16.65 19.57 -1.97
C VAL A 48 17.51 19.48 -3.23
N ARG A 49 18.51 20.37 -3.39
CA ARG A 49 19.42 20.34 -4.55
C ARG A 49 20.33 19.11 -4.61
N GLN A 50 20.60 18.46 -3.50
CA GLN A 50 21.38 17.20 -3.45
C GLN A 50 20.60 15.98 -3.93
N SER A 51 19.31 16.13 -4.19
CA SER A 51 18.46 15.05 -4.67
C SER A 51 18.34 15.11 -6.19
N ASP A 52 18.98 14.20 -6.91
CA ASP A 52 18.90 14.08 -8.39
C ASP A 52 17.48 13.75 -8.91
N LYS A 53 16.52 13.57 -8.01
CA LYS A 53 15.15 13.16 -8.33
C LYS A 53 14.14 14.32 -8.39
N VAL A 54 14.58 15.54 -8.08
CA VAL A 54 13.71 16.74 -8.05
C VAL A 54 14.01 17.60 -9.27
N ASP A 55 12.96 18.00 -9.98
CA ASP A 55 13.11 18.92 -11.12
C ASP A 55 13.70 20.26 -10.62
N PRO A 56 14.69 20.84 -11.34
CA PRO A 56 15.31 22.11 -11.00
C PRO A 56 14.34 23.26 -10.70
N VAL A 57 13.17 23.25 -11.32
CA VAL A 57 12.10 24.25 -11.08
C VAL A 57 11.64 24.28 -9.61
N PHE A 58 11.71 23.15 -8.90
CA PHE A 58 11.27 23.04 -7.52
C PHE A 58 12.37 23.27 -6.47
N TYR A 59 13.64 23.50 -6.87
CA TYR A 59 14.74 23.64 -5.90
C TYR A 59 14.60 24.85 -4.97
N GLU A 60 13.99 25.94 -5.43
CA GLU A 60 13.88 27.18 -4.67
C GLU A 60 12.61 27.26 -3.79
N LEU A 61 11.57 26.52 -4.15
CA LEU A 61 10.25 26.64 -3.53
C LEU A 61 10.25 26.33 -2.02
N PRO A 62 10.80 25.20 -1.56
CA PRO A 62 10.82 24.85 -0.12
C PRO A 62 11.60 25.87 0.70
N GLY A 63 12.73 26.35 0.19
CA GLY A 63 13.52 27.37 0.87
C GLY A 63 12.77 28.71 1.01
N LYS A 64 12.02 29.12 -0.03
CA LYS A 64 11.19 30.35 0.02
C LYS A 64 10.05 30.20 1.03
N VAL A 65 9.36 29.05 1.06
CA VAL A 65 8.28 28.77 2.03
C VAL A 65 8.79 28.85 3.46
N VAL A 66 9.91 28.19 3.76
CA VAL A 66 10.54 28.25 5.10
C VAL A 66 10.93 29.66 5.47
N ARG A 67 11.52 30.43 4.53
CA ARG A 67 11.90 31.83 4.78
C ARG A 67 10.72 32.69 5.12
N VAL A 68 9.62 32.61 4.35
CA VAL A 68 8.40 33.38 4.60
C VAL A 68 7.80 32.98 5.95
N GLY A 69 7.71 31.71 6.28
CA GLY A 69 7.20 31.21 7.56
C GLY A 69 7.98 31.80 8.74
N VAL A 70 9.32 31.74 8.73
CA VAL A 70 10.16 32.29 9.79
C VAL A 70 10.00 33.81 9.91
N LEU A 71 9.92 34.55 8.78
CA LEU A 71 9.71 35.98 8.79
C LEU A 71 8.33 36.39 9.38
N VAL A 72 7.28 35.64 9.07
CA VAL A 72 5.93 35.86 9.66
C VAL A 72 5.98 35.65 11.16
N PHE A 73 6.57 34.60 11.69
CA PHE A 73 6.74 34.41 13.13
C PHE A 73 7.60 35.49 13.79
N THR A 74 8.67 35.92 13.09
CA THR A 74 9.52 37.01 13.56
C THR A 74 8.73 38.30 13.67
N LEU A 75 7.90 38.62 12.68
CA LEU A 75 7.06 39.82 12.68
C LEU A 75 6.09 39.83 13.85
N ILE A 76 5.42 38.69 14.12
CA ILE A 76 4.51 38.54 15.25
C ILE A 76 5.26 38.74 16.57
N ALA A 77 6.44 38.16 16.72
CA ALA A 77 7.26 38.34 17.91
C ALA A 77 7.66 39.79 18.13
N VAL A 78 7.95 40.55 17.06
CA VAL A 78 8.22 41.99 17.14
C VAL A 78 6.98 42.81 17.53
N LEU A 79 5.82 42.52 16.92
CA LEU A 79 4.57 43.18 17.26
C LEU A 79 4.20 42.98 18.74
N ASN A 80 4.39 41.76 19.25
CA ASN A 80 4.16 41.46 20.66
C ASN A 80 5.06 42.30 21.61
N ARG A 81 6.33 42.57 21.21
CA ARG A 81 7.22 43.45 21.98
C ARG A 81 6.75 44.89 22.07
N PHE A 82 6.02 45.35 21.08
CA PHE A 82 5.41 46.70 21.09
C PHE A 82 4.05 46.75 21.79
N GLY A 83 3.60 45.62 22.42
CA GLY A 83 2.33 45.53 23.13
C GLY A 83 1.13 45.35 22.21
N VAL A 84 1.33 45.07 20.93
CA VAL A 84 0.23 44.73 20.01
C VAL A 84 -0.30 43.35 20.37
N GLU A 85 -1.60 43.23 20.57
CA GLU A 85 -2.25 41.98 20.85
C GLU A 85 -2.16 41.05 19.61
N THR A 86 -1.36 40.00 19.70
CA THR A 86 -1.08 39.08 18.58
C THR A 86 -1.93 37.82 18.63
N THR A 87 -2.77 37.63 19.63
CA THR A 87 -3.61 36.44 19.83
C THR A 87 -4.48 36.14 18.62
N SER A 88 -5.12 37.12 18.03
CA SER A 88 -5.97 36.98 16.84
C SER A 88 -5.15 36.61 15.59
N LEU A 89 -3.93 37.16 15.47
CA LEU A 89 -3.02 36.79 14.35
C LEU A 89 -2.54 35.34 14.47
N ILE A 90 -2.20 34.92 15.68
CA ILE A 90 -1.79 33.50 15.94
C ILE A 90 -2.98 32.58 15.68
N ALA A 91 -4.19 32.94 16.11
CA ALA A 91 -5.39 32.14 15.83
C ALA A 91 -5.66 32.03 14.32
N LEU A 92 -5.54 33.14 13.58
CA LEU A 92 -5.69 33.13 12.11
C LEU A 92 -4.65 32.26 11.42
N LEU A 93 -3.37 32.33 11.83
CA LEU A 93 -2.31 31.51 11.31
C LEU A 93 -2.52 30.02 11.66
N GLY A 94 -3.04 29.74 12.86
CA GLY A 94 -3.41 28.38 13.25
C GLY A 94 -4.51 27.79 12.37
N ALA A 95 -5.56 28.59 12.11
CA ALA A 95 -6.65 28.19 11.21
C ALA A 95 -6.15 27.99 9.76
N ALA A 96 -5.31 28.90 9.25
CA ALA A 96 -4.70 28.76 7.94
C ALA A 96 -3.79 27.52 7.85
N GLY A 97 -2.98 27.27 8.90
CA GLY A 97 -2.13 26.09 9.00
C GLY A 97 -2.94 24.79 9.02
N LEU A 98 -4.06 24.77 9.75
CA LEU A 98 -4.97 23.62 9.75
C LEU A 98 -5.58 23.38 8.36
N ALA A 99 -6.04 24.44 7.68
CA ALA A 99 -6.59 24.33 6.33
C ALA A 99 -5.57 23.77 5.33
N ILE A 100 -4.31 24.27 5.38
CA ILE A 100 -3.20 23.75 4.57
C ILE A 100 -2.90 22.28 4.93
N GLY A 101 -2.87 21.94 6.23
CA GLY A 101 -2.65 20.56 6.69
C GLY A 101 -3.70 19.59 6.16
N LEU A 102 -4.99 19.99 6.20
CA LEU A 102 -6.08 19.20 5.65
C LEU A 102 -5.97 19.07 4.12
N ALA A 103 -5.59 20.14 3.41
CA ALA A 103 -5.38 20.07 1.96
C ALA A 103 -4.23 19.16 1.57
N LEU A 104 -3.18 19.04 2.38
CA LEU A 104 -1.99 18.20 2.15
C LEU A 104 -2.07 16.82 2.81
N GLN A 105 -3.18 16.49 3.49
CA GLN A 105 -3.33 15.25 4.26
C GLN A 105 -2.99 13.99 3.45
N GLY A 106 -3.49 13.89 2.21
CA GLY A 106 -3.23 12.72 1.35
C GLY A 106 -1.75 12.59 0.97
N THR A 107 -1.08 13.71 0.70
CA THR A 107 0.35 13.73 0.37
C THR A 107 1.19 13.31 1.58
N LEU A 108 0.87 13.84 2.77
CA LEU A 108 1.57 13.50 4.01
C LEU A 108 1.35 12.04 4.40
N SER A 109 0.14 11.52 4.19
CA SER A 109 -0.18 10.09 4.37
C SER A 109 0.70 9.19 3.49
N ASN A 110 0.91 9.57 2.22
CA ASN A 110 1.79 8.81 1.33
C ASN A 110 3.26 8.84 1.78
N VAL A 111 3.75 9.97 2.26
CA VAL A 111 5.12 10.08 2.80
C VAL A 111 5.26 9.20 4.04
N ALA A 112 4.33 9.29 4.99
CA ALA A 112 4.34 8.48 6.20
C ALA A 112 4.32 6.98 5.87
N ALA A 113 3.43 6.55 4.98
CA ALA A 113 3.36 5.18 4.50
C ALA A 113 4.66 4.74 3.80
N GLY A 114 5.26 5.61 2.95
CA GLY A 114 6.54 5.32 2.30
C GLY A 114 7.68 5.11 3.31
N VAL A 115 7.74 5.92 4.35
CA VAL A 115 8.71 5.74 5.45
C VAL A 115 8.47 4.40 6.18
N MET A 116 7.20 4.06 6.46
CA MET A 116 6.87 2.78 7.09
C MET A 116 7.24 1.59 6.23
N LEU A 117 6.97 1.64 4.91
CA LEU A 117 7.38 0.60 3.96
C LEU A 117 8.91 0.42 3.93
N LEU A 118 9.67 1.52 4.01
CA LEU A 118 11.14 1.47 4.04
C LEU A 118 11.71 0.93 5.34
N ILE A 119 11.07 1.19 6.48
CA ILE A 119 11.49 0.72 7.81
C ILE A 119 11.15 -0.76 7.98
N PHE A 120 9.89 -1.14 7.78
CA PHE A 120 9.41 -2.50 8.05
C PHE A 120 9.68 -3.48 6.91
N ARG A 121 9.89 -3.00 5.69
CA ARG A 121 10.23 -3.78 4.49
C ARG A 121 9.38 -5.05 4.32
N PRO A 122 8.06 -4.94 4.23
CA PRO A 122 7.21 -6.12 4.01
C PRO A 122 7.51 -6.81 2.68
N PHE A 123 8.18 -6.11 1.77
CA PHE A 123 8.69 -6.62 0.50
C PHE A 123 9.95 -5.82 0.07
N ASN A 124 10.71 -6.39 -0.85
CA ASN A 124 11.88 -5.77 -1.47
C ASN A 124 11.62 -5.45 -2.95
N VAL A 125 12.52 -4.68 -3.54
CA VAL A 125 12.55 -4.49 -5.00
C VAL A 125 12.83 -5.83 -5.67
N GLY A 126 12.01 -6.18 -6.67
CA GLY A 126 12.01 -7.47 -7.36
C GLY A 126 10.99 -8.46 -6.81
N ASP A 127 10.39 -8.21 -5.65
CA ASP A 127 9.37 -9.10 -5.10
C ASP A 127 8.05 -8.98 -5.87
N ALA A 128 7.39 -10.12 -6.06
CA ALA A 128 5.99 -10.20 -6.49
C ALA A 128 5.09 -10.11 -5.24
N VAL A 129 4.21 -9.12 -5.21
CA VAL A 129 3.26 -8.90 -4.11
C VAL A 129 1.84 -8.89 -4.63
N ARG A 130 0.91 -9.45 -3.84
CA ARG A 130 -0.52 -9.35 -4.12
C ARG A 130 -1.14 -8.29 -3.22
N LEU A 131 -1.79 -7.31 -3.86
CA LEU A 131 -2.49 -6.20 -3.23
C LEU A 131 -3.91 -6.16 -3.81
N ASN A 132 -4.94 -6.18 -2.98
CA ASN A 132 -6.36 -6.17 -3.40
C ASN A 132 -6.72 -7.22 -4.49
N GLY A 133 -6.08 -8.39 -4.45
CA GLY A 133 -6.32 -9.47 -5.41
C GLY A 133 -5.39 -9.46 -6.63
N GLU A 134 -4.84 -8.32 -7.01
CA GLU A 134 -3.93 -8.18 -8.15
C GLU A 134 -2.47 -8.43 -7.74
N VAL A 135 -1.69 -8.97 -8.66
CA VAL A 135 -0.25 -9.24 -8.45
C VAL A 135 0.58 -8.18 -9.15
N TYR A 136 1.53 -7.63 -8.42
CA TYR A 136 2.49 -6.62 -8.89
C TYR A 136 3.91 -7.10 -8.62
N VAL A 137 4.83 -6.82 -9.53
CA VAL A 137 6.27 -6.93 -9.30
C VAL A 137 6.80 -5.55 -8.98
N ILE A 138 7.52 -5.41 -7.87
CA ILE A 138 7.98 -4.11 -7.36
C ILE A 138 9.30 -3.73 -8.00
N ASP A 139 9.32 -2.58 -8.70
CA ASP A 139 10.51 -2.06 -9.37
C ASP A 139 11.27 -1.05 -8.53
N ALA A 140 10.56 -0.20 -7.79
CA ALA A 140 11.17 0.83 -6.95
C ALA A 140 10.22 1.34 -5.87
N LEU A 141 10.78 1.65 -4.69
CA LEU A 141 10.10 2.33 -3.59
C LEU A 141 10.51 3.81 -3.59
N GLY A 142 9.51 4.70 -3.76
CA GLY A 142 9.68 6.15 -3.65
C GLY A 142 9.06 6.70 -2.38
N PHE A 143 9.22 8.01 -2.13
CA PHE A 143 8.64 8.66 -0.94
C PHE A 143 7.12 8.76 -0.99
N PHE A 144 6.52 8.94 -2.17
CA PHE A 144 5.07 9.12 -2.34
C PHE A 144 4.41 7.92 -3.01
N ILE A 145 5.14 7.30 -3.93
CA ILE A 145 4.64 6.23 -4.79
C ILE A 145 5.65 5.09 -4.85
N CYS A 146 5.14 3.89 -4.91
CA CYS A 146 5.85 2.68 -5.30
C CYS A 146 5.64 2.46 -6.80
N LYS A 147 6.71 2.17 -7.55
CA LYS A 147 6.65 1.74 -8.95
C LYS A 147 6.70 0.22 -9.01
N GLY A 148 5.93 -0.35 -9.89
CA GLY A 148 5.94 -1.75 -10.20
C GLY A 148 5.40 -1.99 -11.61
N HIS A 149 5.26 -3.24 -11.97
CA HIS A 149 4.60 -3.66 -13.19
C HIS A 149 3.70 -4.86 -12.93
N LEU A 150 2.71 -5.05 -13.79
CA LEU A 150 1.92 -6.29 -13.83
C LEU A 150 2.76 -7.42 -14.44
N PRO A 151 2.44 -8.70 -14.16
CA PRO A 151 3.18 -9.83 -14.73
C PRO A 151 3.18 -9.89 -16.26
N ASP A 152 2.22 -9.24 -16.92
CA ASP A 152 2.11 -9.10 -18.38
C ASP A 152 2.82 -7.86 -18.94
N GLY A 153 3.47 -7.04 -18.09
CA GLY A 153 4.39 -5.97 -18.47
C GLY A 153 3.99 -4.54 -18.20
N PRO A 154 2.71 -4.12 -18.15
CA PRO A 154 2.32 -2.72 -17.92
C PRO A 154 2.86 -2.16 -16.60
N ALA A 155 3.44 -0.95 -16.66
CA ALA A 155 3.95 -0.26 -15.48
C ALA A 155 2.79 0.27 -14.62
N VAL A 156 2.93 0.14 -13.31
CA VAL A 156 1.94 0.58 -12.32
C VAL A 156 2.60 1.52 -11.32
N PHE A 157 1.85 2.56 -10.93
CA PHE A 157 2.26 3.54 -9.94
C PHE A 157 1.27 3.49 -8.77
N LEU A 158 1.72 2.97 -7.65
CA LEU A 158 0.91 2.74 -6.47
C LEU A 158 1.20 3.80 -5.40
N PRO A 159 0.23 4.64 -4.99
CA PRO A 159 0.40 5.51 -3.84
C PRO A 159 0.75 4.70 -2.59
N ASN A 160 1.79 5.11 -1.84
CA ASN A 160 2.28 4.34 -0.70
C ASN A 160 1.20 4.11 0.37
N SER A 161 0.32 5.09 0.58
CA SER A 161 -0.78 4.96 1.55
C SER A 161 -1.77 3.86 1.19
N GLN A 162 -1.97 3.58 -0.10
CA GLN A 162 -2.82 2.46 -0.55
C GLN A 162 -2.16 1.12 -0.30
N ILE A 163 -0.84 1.02 -0.38
CA ILE A 163 -0.11 -0.21 -0.08
C ILE A 163 -0.12 -0.50 1.42
N TRP A 164 0.27 0.50 2.24
CA TRP A 164 0.38 0.35 3.69
C TRP A 164 -0.98 0.14 4.37
N GLY A 165 -2.05 0.69 3.80
CA GLY A 165 -3.40 0.62 4.35
C GLY A 165 -4.14 -0.70 4.14
N GLN A 166 -3.51 -1.72 3.53
CA GLN A 166 -4.16 -2.99 3.19
C GLN A 166 -3.29 -4.20 3.52
N THR A 167 -3.86 -5.39 3.35
CA THR A 167 -3.11 -6.65 3.49
C THR A 167 -2.12 -6.80 2.34
N ILE A 168 -0.85 -6.99 2.67
CA ILE A 168 0.23 -7.24 1.73
C ILE A 168 0.54 -8.73 1.76
N VAL A 169 0.35 -9.45 0.64
CA VAL A 169 0.76 -10.84 0.49
C VAL A 169 2.01 -10.88 -0.36
N ASN A 170 3.16 -11.11 0.26
CA ASN A 170 4.42 -11.27 -0.46
C ASN A 170 4.50 -12.69 -1.01
N LEU A 171 4.52 -12.81 -2.35
CA LEU A 171 4.59 -14.11 -3.06
C LEU A 171 6.02 -14.57 -3.29
N SER A 172 7.00 -13.69 -3.08
CA SER A 172 8.43 -13.95 -3.26
C SER A 172 9.13 -14.38 -1.97
N VAL A 173 8.57 -14.04 -0.82
CA VAL A 173 9.09 -14.45 0.48
C VAL A 173 8.19 -15.52 1.06
N THR A 174 8.70 -16.75 1.13
CA THR A 174 8.00 -17.89 1.72
C THR A 174 8.92 -18.55 2.74
N ASP A 175 8.34 -19.25 3.70
CA ASP A 175 9.13 -20.05 4.63
C ASP A 175 9.86 -21.15 3.84
N LYS A 176 11.17 -21.32 4.10
CA LYS A 176 12.04 -22.30 3.43
C LYS A 176 12.11 -22.22 1.89
N ASP A 177 11.74 -21.09 1.28
CA ASP A 177 11.66 -20.89 -0.19
C ASP A 177 10.79 -21.92 -0.93
N ILE A 178 9.79 -22.46 -0.27
CA ILE A 178 8.85 -23.43 -0.83
C ILE A 178 7.45 -22.81 -0.97
N ARG A 179 6.68 -23.30 -1.91
CA ARG A 179 5.32 -22.83 -2.16
C ARG A 179 4.37 -23.99 -2.35
N ARG A 180 3.19 -23.89 -1.71
CA ARG A 180 2.10 -24.86 -1.82
C ARG A 180 1.32 -24.65 -3.11
N LEU A 181 0.98 -25.75 -3.77
CA LEU A 181 0.10 -25.82 -4.91
C LEU A 181 -1.13 -26.63 -4.47
N ASP A 182 -2.28 -25.99 -4.53
CA ASP A 182 -3.58 -26.63 -4.26
C ASP A 182 -4.39 -26.64 -5.56
N GLU A 183 -4.85 -27.82 -5.97
CA GLU A 183 -5.79 -28.04 -7.06
C GLU A 183 -6.86 -29.03 -6.62
N VAL A 184 -8.01 -29.01 -7.29
CA VAL A 184 -9.10 -29.94 -7.05
C VAL A 184 -9.47 -30.59 -8.37
N TYR A 185 -9.43 -31.93 -8.39
CA TYR A 185 -9.84 -32.72 -9.54
C TYR A 185 -11.16 -33.42 -9.25
N GLY A 186 -12.18 -33.16 -10.07
CA GLY A 186 -13.48 -33.83 -9.98
C GLY A 186 -13.52 -35.06 -10.88
N ILE A 187 -13.91 -36.22 -10.34
CA ILE A 187 -14.20 -37.43 -11.12
C ILE A 187 -15.70 -37.77 -11.02
N ALA A 188 -16.20 -38.55 -11.98
CA ALA A 188 -17.62 -38.95 -11.96
C ALA A 188 -17.92 -39.85 -10.78
N TYR A 189 -19.18 -39.83 -10.29
CA TYR A 189 -19.62 -40.68 -9.18
C TYR A 189 -19.54 -42.20 -9.47
N GLY A 190 -19.52 -42.58 -10.76
CA GLY A 190 -19.37 -43.97 -11.16
C GLY A 190 -17.93 -44.46 -11.24
N ASP A 191 -16.94 -43.57 -11.12
CA ASP A 191 -15.52 -43.88 -11.24
C ASP A 191 -14.98 -44.50 -9.95
N ASP A 192 -13.94 -45.34 -10.07
CA ASP A 192 -13.24 -45.86 -8.90
C ASP A 192 -12.30 -44.84 -8.29
N ILE A 193 -12.62 -44.40 -7.10
CA ILE A 193 -11.85 -43.42 -6.33
C ILE A 193 -10.41 -43.88 -6.08
N ASN A 194 -10.21 -45.22 -5.83
CA ASN A 194 -8.88 -45.74 -5.53
C ASN A 194 -7.99 -45.69 -6.79
N THR A 195 -8.55 -45.97 -7.95
CA THR A 195 -7.86 -45.83 -9.24
C THR A 195 -7.45 -44.38 -9.48
N ALA A 196 -8.34 -43.41 -9.27
CA ALA A 196 -8.02 -41.98 -9.42
C ALA A 196 -6.92 -41.52 -8.43
N LEU A 197 -7.00 -41.94 -7.17
CA LEU A 197 -5.99 -41.61 -6.15
C LEU A 197 -4.64 -42.22 -6.50
N ALA A 198 -4.60 -43.49 -7.02
CA ALA A 198 -3.38 -44.16 -7.42
C ALA A 198 -2.68 -43.41 -8.60
N ILE A 199 -3.47 -42.99 -9.60
CA ILE A 199 -2.97 -42.22 -10.74
C ILE A 199 -2.36 -40.90 -10.30
N LEU A 200 -3.09 -40.10 -9.50
CA LEU A 200 -2.60 -38.83 -9.05
C LEU A 200 -1.37 -38.92 -8.15
N ASN A 201 -1.31 -39.94 -7.27
CA ASN A 201 -0.12 -40.23 -6.47
C ASN A 201 1.08 -40.64 -7.34
N GLN A 202 0.88 -41.45 -8.41
CA GLN A 202 1.94 -41.81 -9.33
C GLN A 202 2.50 -40.59 -10.09
N ILE A 203 1.60 -39.70 -10.56
CA ILE A 203 2.00 -38.44 -11.23
C ILE A 203 2.88 -37.60 -10.33
N VAL A 204 2.53 -37.50 -9.04
CA VAL A 204 3.32 -36.78 -8.04
C VAL A 204 4.67 -37.47 -7.80
N ALA A 205 4.70 -38.77 -7.69
CA ALA A 205 5.95 -39.51 -7.50
C ALA A 205 6.93 -39.39 -8.68
N ASP A 206 6.40 -39.25 -9.90
CA ASP A 206 7.17 -39.08 -11.13
C ASP A 206 7.56 -37.62 -11.42
N GLU A 207 7.17 -36.65 -10.56
CA GLU A 207 7.49 -35.24 -10.72
C GLU A 207 8.62 -34.82 -9.78
N PRO A 208 9.85 -34.65 -10.27
CA PRO A 208 11.02 -34.40 -9.42
C PRO A 208 10.99 -33.01 -8.73
N ARG A 209 10.19 -32.06 -9.24
CA ARG A 209 10.02 -30.70 -8.65
C ARG A 209 9.07 -30.70 -7.45
N VAL A 210 8.33 -31.79 -7.21
CA VAL A 210 7.47 -31.93 -6.04
C VAL A 210 8.30 -32.41 -4.85
N LEU A 211 8.20 -31.66 -3.77
CA LEU A 211 8.92 -31.96 -2.53
C LEU A 211 8.23 -33.09 -1.76
N GLN A 212 9.04 -33.89 -1.07
CA GLN A 212 8.56 -34.95 -0.19
C GLN A 212 8.35 -34.48 1.26
N ASP A 213 8.93 -33.34 1.63
CA ASP A 213 8.72 -32.66 2.90
C ASP A 213 8.45 -31.15 2.66
N PRO A 214 7.26 -30.64 2.96
CA PRO A 214 6.08 -31.36 3.46
C PRO A 214 5.51 -32.39 2.46
N ALA A 215 5.00 -33.51 3.02
CA ALA A 215 4.49 -34.58 2.20
C ALA A 215 3.27 -34.16 1.35
N PRO A 216 3.18 -34.63 0.09
CA PRO A 216 1.98 -34.46 -0.73
C PRO A 216 0.73 -35.01 -0.04
N LEU A 217 -0.42 -34.33 -0.26
CA LEU A 217 -1.70 -34.76 0.27
C LEU A 217 -2.71 -34.86 -0.87
N ILE A 218 -3.09 -36.11 -1.22
CA ILE A 218 -4.05 -36.40 -2.27
C ILE A 218 -5.15 -37.27 -1.64
N LYS A 219 -6.34 -36.67 -1.46
CA LYS A 219 -7.48 -37.32 -0.81
C LYS A 219 -8.79 -36.75 -1.33
N VAL A 220 -9.87 -37.54 -1.16
CA VAL A 220 -11.23 -37.00 -1.37
C VAL A 220 -11.46 -35.87 -0.39
N GLU A 221 -11.84 -34.72 -0.89
CA GLU A 221 -12.14 -33.52 -0.13
C GLU A 221 -13.64 -33.38 0.14
N SER A 222 -14.43 -33.56 -0.91
CA SER A 222 -15.88 -33.37 -0.84
C SER A 222 -16.60 -34.12 -1.94
N LEU A 223 -17.91 -34.28 -1.74
CA LEU A 223 -18.86 -34.76 -2.74
C LEU A 223 -19.59 -33.55 -3.29
N GLY A 224 -19.31 -33.21 -4.56
CA GLY A 224 -19.90 -32.07 -5.25
C GLY A 224 -21.20 -32.44 -5.98
N ASP A 225 -21.85 -31.46 -6.61
CA ASP A 225 -23.13 -31.64 -7.31
C ASP A 225 -23.06 -32.65 -8.45
N ASN A 226 -21.90 -32.76 -9.11
CA ASN A 226 -21.71 -33.60 -10.29
C ASN A 226 -20.43 -34.47 -10.21
N SER A 227 -19.63 -34.34 -9.13
CA SER A 227 -18.32 -34.98 -9.05
C SER A 227 -17.95 -35.36 -7.62
N VAL A 228 -17.09 -36.37 -7.50
CA VAL A 228 -16.29 -36.62 -6.31
C VAL A 228 -15.03 -35.77 -6.43
N ASN A 229 -14.86 -34.80 -5.52
CA ASN A 229 -13.76 -33.85 -5.56
C ASN A 229 -12.55 -34.40 -4.80
N ILE A 230 -11.42 -34.48 -5.48
CA ILE A 230 -10.14 -34.92 -4.92
C ILE A 230 -9.25 -33.72 -4.74
N MET A 231 -8.88 -33.43 -3.49
CA MET A 231 -7.85 -32.45 -3.17
C MET A 231 -6.50 -32.96 -3.62
N PHE A 232 -5.80 -32.13 -4.37
CA PHE A 232 -4.43 -32.36 -4.80
C PHE A 232 -3.55 -31.24 -4.24
N ARG A 233 -2.79 -31.56 -3.21
CA ARG A 233 -1.94 -30.61 -2.50
C ARG A 233 -0.50 -31.09 -2.55
N VAL A 234 0.36 -30.29 -3.16
CA VAL A 234 1.79 -30.58 -3.26
C VAL A 234 2.61 -29.33 -2.94
N TRP A 235 3.89 -29.51 -2.68
CA TRP A 235 4.83 -28.45 -2.41
C TRP A 235 5.96 -28.48 -3.42
N THR A 236 6.40 -27.30 -3.86
CA THR A 236 7.50 -27.14 -4.81
C THR A 236 8.44 -26.06 -4.34
N ALA A 237 9.64 -25.98 -4.89
CA ALA A 237 10.44 -24.78 -4.79
C ALA A 237 9.67 -23.59 -5.37
N ARG A 238 9.80 -22.42 -4.77
CA ARG A 238 9.10 -21.20 -5.21
C ARG A 238 9.37 -20.86 -6.68
N ALA A 239 10.61 -21.04 -7.12
CA ALA A 239 11.03 -20.77 -8.51
C ALA A 239 10.30 -21.65 -9.53
N ASP A 240 10.02 -22.89 -9.17
CA ASP A 240 9.40 -23.89 -10.06
C ASP A 240 7.88 -23.90 -9.99
N TRP A 241 7.31 -23.19 -9.03
CA TRP A 241 5.89 -23.30 -8.68
C TRP A 241 4.94 -23.12 -9.88
N TRP A 242 5.16 -22.07 -10.69
CA TRP A 242 4.27 -21.76 -11.82
C TRP A 242 4.37 -22.79 -12.92
N ALA A 243 5.60 -23.15 -13.33
CA ALA A 243 5.84 -24.14 -14.37
C ALA A 243 5.30 -25.52 -13.95
N THR A 244 5.61 -25.94 -12.72
CA THR A 244 5.12 -27.21 -12.18
C THR A 244 3.60 -27.26 -12.10
N LYS A 245 2.96 -26.14 -11.72
CA LYS A 245 1.48 -26.06 -11.70
C LYS A 245 0.88 -26.35 -13.07
N LEU A 246 1.37 -25.67 -14.10
CA LEU A 246 0.83 -25.85 -15.46
C LEU A 246 1.02 -27.28 -15.98
N ASP A 247 2.22 -27.84 -15.77
CA ASP A 247 2.53 -29.21 -16.20
C ASP A 247 1.67 -30.25 -15.44
N LEU A 248 1.52 -30.10 -14.12
CA LEU A 248 0.73 -31.01 -13.30
C LEU A 248 -0.76 -30.97 -13.66
N VAL A 249 -1.32 -29.78 -13.90
CA VAL A 249 -2.74 -29.66 -14.30
C VAL A 249 -3.00 -30.44 -15.58
N GLN A 250 -2.13 -30.34 -16.59
CA GLN A 250 -2.26 -31.10 -17.83
C GLN A 250 -2.09 -32.60 -17.59
N ARG A 251 -1.00 -33.01 -16.94
CA ARG A 251 -0.69 -34.42 -16.68
C ARG A 251 -1.74 -35.13 -15.85
N CYS A 252 -2.29 -34.45 -14.83
CA CYS A 252 -3.36 -35.00 -14.00
C CYS A 252 -4.63 -35.24 -14.82
N LYS A 253 -5.03 -34.23 -15.65
CA LYS A 253 -6.17 -34.40 -16.56
C LYS A 253 -5.98 -35.60 -17.51
N GLU A 254 -4.88 -35.63 -18.20
CA GLU A 254 -4.56 -36.72 -19.17
C GLU A 254 -4.47 -38.07 -18.47
N GLY A 255 -3.81 -38.12 -17.31
CA GLY A 255 -3.65 -39.37 -16.55
C GLY A 255 -4.97 -39.94 -16.04
N LEU A 256 -5.85 -39.09 -15.52
CA LEU A 256 -7.19 -39.51 -15.07
C LEU A 256 -8.01 -40.09 -16.24
N GLU A 257 -8.01 -39.43 -17.40
CA GLU A 257 -8.73 -39.91 -18.60
C GLU A 257 -8.15 -41.23 -19.12
N GLN A 258 -6.82 -41.34 -19.23
CA GLN A 258 -6.15 -42.57 -19.66
C GLN A 258 -6.40 -43.76 -18.69
N GLY A 259 -6.56 -43.44 -17.39
CA GLY A 259 -6.89 -44.42 -16.37
C GLY A 259 -8.38 -44.78 -16.29
N GLY A 260 -9.20 -44.24 -17.19
CA GLY A 260 -10.64 -44.54 -17.29
C GLY A 260 -11.52 -43.73 -16.36
N CYS A 261 -10.96 -42.68 -15.69
CA CYS A 261 -11.76 -41.74 -14.90
C CYS A 261 -12.34 -40.66 -15.79
N SER A 262 -13.59 -40.33 -15.59
CA SER A 262 -14.31 -39.30 -16.34
C SER A 262 -14.34 -37.97 -15.58
N ILE A 263 -13.99 -36.90 -16.25
CA ILE A 263 -14.22 -35.55 -15.73
C ILE A 263 -15.66 -35.17 -16.08
N PRO A 264 -16.59 -35.12 -15.10
CA PRO A 264 -18.01 -35.06 -15.43
C PRO A 264 -18.41 -33.67 -15.91
N TYR A 265 -19.23 -33.63 -16.95
CA TYR A 265 -20.01 -32.45 -17.29
C TYR A 265 -21.15 -32.27 -16.29
N PRO A 266 -21.82 -31.10 -16.26
CA PRO A 266 -23.03 -30.92 -15.45
C PRO A 266 -24.06 -31.99 -15.73
N GLN A 267 -24.44 -32.74 -14.71
CA GLN A 267 -25.42 -33.84 -14.80
C GLN A 267 -26.83 -33.34 -14.53
N ARG A 268 -27.82 -33.92 -15.21
CA ARG A 268 -29.24 -33.63 -14.97
C ARG A 268 -30.03 -34.90 -15.16
N ASP A 269 -30.84 -35.26 -14.16
CA ASP A 269 -31.86 -36.28 -14.29
C ASP A 269 -33.09 -35.67 -15.00
N VAL A 270 -33.46 -36.26 -16.14
CA VAL A 270 -34.59 -35.81 -16.92
C VAL A 270 -35.68 -36.89 -16.93
N TYR A 271 -36.80 -36.59 -16.30
CA TYR A 271 -37.97 -37.46 -16.32
C TYR A 271 -38.90 -37.07 -17.46
N VAL A 272 -38.97 -37.92 -18.50
CA VAL A 272 -39.81 -37.65 -19.67
C VAL A 272 -41.18 -38.35 -19.49
N HIS A 273 -42.25 -37.58 -19.34
CA HIS A 273 -43.60 -38.07 -19.34
C HIS A 273 -44.21 -37.93 -20.70
N GLN A 274 -44.46 -39.08 -21.42
CA GLN A 274 -45.20 -39.06 -22.67
C GLN A 274 -46.71 -38.91 -22.36
N ILE A 275 -47.27 -37.80 -22.79
CA ILE A 275 -48.72 -37.61 -22.77
C ILE A 275 -49.26 -38.19 -24.08
N ALA A 276 -50.06 -39.29 -24.01
CA ALA A 276 -50.77 -39.86 -25.18
C ALA A 276 -51.67 -38.79 -25.79
N ALA A 277 -51.48 -38.52 -27.09
CA ALA A 277 -52.39 -37.62 -27.83
C ALA A 277 -53.81 -38.20 -27.76
N LYS A 278 -54.78 -37.45 -27.23
CA LYS A 278 -56.19 -37.77 -27.32
C LYS A 278 -56.57 -37.73 -28.80
N THR A 279 -56.87 -38.91 -29.36
CA THR A 279 -57.49 -39.03 -30.67
C THR A 279 -58.83 -38.28 -30.64
N VAL A 280 -58.91 -37.15 -31.33
CA VAL A 280 -60.17 -36.47 -31.54
C VAL A 280 -60.94 -37.32 -32.57
N GLU A 281 -61.89 -38.14 -32.12
CA GLU A 281 -62.84 -38.75 -33.03
C GLU A 281 -63.67 -37.62 -33.72
N SER A 282 -63.51 -37.53 -35.02
CA SER A 282 -64.37 -36.71 -35.84
C SER A 282 -65.76 -37.34 -35.80
N ARG A 283 -66.71 -36.61 -35.20
CA ARG A 283 -68.14 -36.94 -35.38
C ARG A 283 -68.53 -36.36 -36.70
N ASP A 284 -68.86 -37.26 -37.64
CA ASP A 284 -69.71 -37.00 -38.85
C ASP A 284 -71.10 -36.64 -38.45
#